data_5f4361b49558ec4132c5643a74d738b8
#
_entry.id   5f4361b49558ec4132c5643a74d738b8
#
_cell.length_a   1.000
_cell.length_b   1.000
_cell.length_c   1.000
_cell.angle_alpha   90.00
_cell.angle_beta   90.00
_cell.angle_gamma   90.00
#
_symmetry.space_group_name_H-M   'P 1'
#
loop_
_entity.id
_entity.type
_entity.pdbx_description
1 polymer ?
#
loop_
_entity_poly.entity_id
_entity_poly.type
_entity_poly.pdbx_seq_one_letter_code
_entity_poly.pdbx_strand_id
1 'polypeptide(L)'
;MMNLKTFLSACFLLVSTAQYAQYTDIINSNRPGESMSAFSVGKSVIQAEGGLYGVREKHNLLGYEANGFGTEMDLRYGAFFDQFEFTLNTQYQYDWYESSMVNDTRGGFKQMTFGAKYLIYDPFIKKEKPNLYSWKANHSFSWKQFIPAVAVYAGLNLKIGTNPFTFPSDKAITPKIMVITQNHFGTRWVWVNNIIADKYGTDYPSLGIISTLTRGFNMRWSGFMELQGYKSDFYADTVFRIGAAYLVKENIQLDASFNKNVKETPSLIGANVGMAWRFDDNWETNYKRIKNDKKDKKKDKKSKRDKGKKRKDEVELEKTK
;
A
#
# COMPACT_ATOMS: atom_id res chain seq x y z
N MET A 1 -31.17 16.21 15.59
CA MET A 1 -30.32 16.86 14.55
C MET A 1 -29.10 17.47 15.25
N MET A 2 -27.92 16.97 15.00
CA MET A 2 -26.68 17.46 15.58
C MET A 2 -26.32 18.79 14.90
N ASN A 3 -26.09 19.86 15.65
CA ASN A 3 -25.76 21.17 15.09
C ASN A 3 -24.43 21.11 14.38
N LEU A 4 -24.31 21.76 13.21
CA LEU A 4 -23.07 21.84 12.40
C LEU A 4 -21.87 22.28 13.23
N LYS A 5 -22.07 23.16 14.21
CA LYS A 5 -21.02 23.60 15.15
C LYS A 5 -20.53 22.47 16.06
N THR A 6 -21.42 21.59 16.53
CA THR A 6 -21.07 20.41 17.36
C THR A 6 -20.33 19.36 16.53
N PHE A 7 -20.72 19.20 15.26
CA PHE A 7 -20.01 18.31 14.34
C PHE A 7 -18.60 18.82 14.02
N LEU A 8 -18.44 20.11 13.72
CA LEU A 8 -17.14 20.75 13.51
C LEU A 8 -16.24 20.71 14.75
N SER A 9 -16.80 20.94 15.96
CA SER A 9 -16.04 20.79 17.22
C SER A 9 -15.60 19.35 17.47
N ALA A 10 -16.43 18.37 17.19
CA ALA A 10 -16.07 16.94 17.31
C ALA A 10 -14.97 16.56 16.31
N CYS A 11 -15.02 17.06 15.07
CA CYS A 11 -13.96 16.88 14.08
C CYS A 11 -12.66 17.56 14.51
N PHE A 12 -12.71 18.73 15.13
CA PHE A 12 -11.53 19.44 15.60
C PHE A 12 -10.86 18.76 16.81
N LEU A 13 -11.65 18.15 17.69
CA LEU A 13 -11.14 17.35 18.82
C LEU A 13 -10.47 16.05 18.37
N LEU A 14 -10.86 15.48 17.23
CA LEU A 14 -10.21 14.29 16.64
C LEU A 14 -8.85 14.60 16.02
N VAL A 15 -8.60 15.84 15.59
CA VAL A 15 -7.33 16.27 14.97
C VAL A 15 -6.25 16.57 16.01
N SER A 16 -6.60 16.77 17.28
CA SER A 16 -5.65 17.21 18.31
C SER A 16 -4.84 16.10 19.00
N THR A 17 -5.05 14.82 18.66
CA THR A 17 -4.15 13.75 19.09
C THR A 17 -3.05 13.56 18.05
N ALA A 18 -2.01 14.42 18.08
CA ALA A 18 -0.77 14.20 17.32
C ALA A 18 -0.11 12.90 17.83
N GLN A 19 -0.48 11.79 17.23
CA GLN A 19 0.19 10.51 17.45
C GLN A 19 1.31 10.39 16.41
N TYR A 20 2.52 10.16 16.88
CA TYR A 20 3.65 9.86 16.01
C TYR A 20 3.42 8.48 15.38
N ALA A 21 2.99 8.44 14.12
CA ALA A 21 2.88 7.20 13.36
C ALA A 21 4.26 6.63 13.09
N GLN A 22 4.39 5.32 13.14
CA GLN A 22 5.63 4.67 12.76
C GLN A 22 5.79 4.71 11.24
N TYR A 23 6.85 5.36 10.81
CA TYR A 23 7.37 5.33 9.46
C TYR A 23 7.98 3.93 9.19
N THR A 24 7.64 3.31 8.06
CA THR A 24 8.26 2.06 7.63
C THR A 24 9.49 2.37 6.78
N ASP A 25 10.68 1.95 7.23
CA ASP A 25 11.94 2.13 6.50
C ASP A 25 12.01 1.31 5.19
N ILE A 26 11.12 0.34 5.03
CA ILE A 26 11.02 -0.56 3.87
C ILE A 26 9.79 -0.17 3.06
N ILE A 27 9.89 -0.35 1.74
CA ILE A 27 8.77 -0.12 0.82
C ILE A 27 7.51 -0.87 1.27
N ASN A 28 6.39 -0.14 1.36
CA ASN A 28 5.06 -0.67 1.64
C ASN A 28 4.18 -0.45 0.41
N SER A 29 4.29 -1.35 -0.56
CA SER A 29 3.54 -1.29 -1.80
C SER A 29 2.11 -1.82 -1.62
N ASN A 30 1.14 -1.19 -2.29
CA ASN A 30 -0.20 -1.75 -2.44
C ASN A 30 -0.20 -2.92 -3.44
N ARG A 31 0.76 -2.90 -4.37
CA ARG A 31 0.96 -3.97 -5.36
C ARG A 31 1.53 -5.25 -4.71
N PRO A 32 1.26 -6.42 -5.28
CA PRO A 32 0.52 -6.73 -6.52
C PRO A 32 -0.99 -6.92 -6.33
N GLY A 33 -1.55 -6.60 -5.16
CA GLY A 33 -2.99 -6.58 -4.88
C GLY A 33 -3.65 -5.28 -5.34
N GLU A 34 -4.95 -5.17 -5.07
CA GLU A 34 -5.74 -3.94 -5.23
C GLU A 34 -6.08 -3.30 -3.89
N SER A 35 -5.75 -3.98 -2.78
CA SER A 35 -6.00 -3.44 -1.46
C SER A 35 -5.01 -2.34 -1.13
N MET A 36 -5.53 -1.24 -0.61
CA MET A 36 -4.73 -0.15 -0.09
C MET A 36 -4.33 -0.43 1.36
N SER A 37 -3.04 -0.31 1.67
CA SER A 37 -2.52 -0.40 3.03
C SER A 37 -3.04 0.73 3.91
N ALA A 38 -3.26 0.48 5.22
CA ALA A 38 -3.63 1.52 6.18
C ALA A 38 -2.50 2.53 6.40
N PHE A 39 -1.24 2.08 6.32
CA PHE A 39 -0.08 2.95 6.54
C PHE A 39 0.24 3.82 5.34
N SER A 40 0.59 5.08 5.61
CA SER A 40 1.07 6.03 4.62
C SER A 40 2.54 5.79 4.28
N VAL A 41 3.00 6.33 3.15
CA VAL A 41 4.40 6.22 2.74
C VAL A 41 5.37 7.02 3.61
N GLY A 42 4.85 7.92 4.47
CA GLY A 42 5.65 8.80 5.31
C GLY A 42 5.87 10.19 4.70
N LYS A 43 6.17 11.16 5.56
CA LYS A 43 6.32 12.57 5.15
C LYS A 43 7.45 12.74 4.14
N SER A 44 7.18 13.51 3.08
CA SER A 44 8.12 13.85 2.00
C SER A 44 8.64 12.65 1.18
N VAL A 45 7.96 11.50 1.28
CA VAL A 45 8.26 10.32 0.49
C VAL A 45 7.35 10.28 -0.74
N ILE A 46 7.94 9.98 -1.89
CA ILE A 46 7.23 9.68 -3.13
C ILE A 46 7.39 8.19 -3.39
N GLN A 47 6.30 7.50 -3.68
CA GLN A 47 6.32 6.12 -4.12
C GLN A 47 5.55 5.99 -5.43
N ALA A 48 6.22 5.46 -6.45
CA ALA A 48 5.65 5.17 -7.75
C ALA A 48 5.52 3.64 -7.89
N GLU A 49 4.33 3.19 -8.21
CA GLU A 49 4.01 1.80 -8.42
C GLU A 49 3.42 1.68 -9.83
N GLY A 50 3.91 0.75 -10.64
CA GLY A 50 3.43 0.61 -12.01
C GLY A 50 3.49 -0.83 -12.48
N GLY A 51 2.62 -1.18 -13.41
CA GLY A 51 2.57 -2.52 -13.95
C GLY A 51 1.88 -2.62 -15.29
N LEU A 52 2.07 -3.78 -15.90
CA LEU A 52 1.39 -4.21 -17.10
C LEU A 52 0.48 -5.38 -16.74
N TYR A 53 -0.69 -5.40 -17.33
CA TYR A 53 -1.61 -6.53 -17.16
C TYR A 53 -2.18 -6.99 -18.51
N GLY A 54 -2.42 -8.30 -18.60
CA GLY A 54 -3.21 -8.90 -19.65
C GLY A 54 -4.57 -9.31 -19.09
N VAL A 55 -5.62 -9.16 -19.87
CA VAL A 55 -6.98 -9.51 -19.49
C VAL A 55 -7.69 -10.22 -20.63
N ARG A 56 -8.44 -11.27 -20.27
CA ARG A 56 -9.40 -11.93 -21.14
C ARG A 56 -10.75 -11.91 -20.45
N GLU A 57 -11.75 -11.37 -21.15
CA GLU A 57 -13.13 -11.29 -20.72
C GLU A 57 -13.99 -12.04 -21.73
N LYS A 58 -14.84 -12.96 -21.26
CA LYS A 58 -15.76 -13.70 -22.09
C LYS A 58 -17.15 -13.69 -21.46
N HIS A 59 -18.14 -13.26 -22.22
CA HIS A 59 -19.51 -13.17 -21.77
C HIS A 59 -20.40 -14.16 -22.53
N ASN A 60 -20.67 -15.30 -21.91
CA ASN A 60 -21.39 -16.40 -22.56
C ASN A 60 -22.84 -16.03 -22.95
N LEU A 61 -23.50 -15.19 -22.15
CA LEU A 61 -24.90 -14.79 -22.41
C LEU A 61 -25.02 -13.75 -23.53
N LEU A 62 -24.14 -12.76 -23.58
CA LEU A 62 -24.13 -11.70 -24.60
C LEU A 62 -23.30 -12.09 -25.84
N GLY A 63 -22.61 -13.23 -25.80
CA GLY A 63 -21.86 -13.77 -26.92
C GLY A 63 -20.70 -12.90 -27.38
N TYR A 64 -19.96 -12.26 -26.45
CA TYR A 64 -18.78 -11.51 -26.78
C TYR A 64 -17.53 -12.04 -26.06
N GLU A 65 -16.38 -11.81 -26.68
CA GLU A 65 -15.08 -12.01 -26.09
C GLU A 65 -14.23 -10.74 -26.25
N ALA A 66 -13.49 -10.35 -25.22
CA ALA A 66 -12.56 -9.24 -25.28
C ALA A 66 -11.21 -9.67 -24.69
N ASN A 67 -10.19 -9.56 -25.51
CA ASN A 67 -8.81 -9.86 -25.15
C ASN A 67 -8.03 -8.55 -25.17
N GLY A 68 -7.28 -8.26 -24.10
CA GLY A 68 -6.61 -6.98 -24.04
C GLY A 68 -5.42 -6.96 -23.09
N PHE A 69 -4.76 -5.83 -23.11
CA PHE A 69 -3.70 -5.50 -22.18
C PHE A 69 -3.90 -4.08 -21.65
N GLY A 70 -3.25 -3.78 -20.54
CA GLY A 70 -3.31 -2.45 -19.98
C GLY A 70 -2.12 -2.15 -19.12
N THR A 71 -2.07 -0.90 -18.69
CA THR A 71 -1.09 -0.39 -17.76
C THR A 71 -1.80 0.15 -16.53
N GLU A 72 -1.20 -0.02 -15.38
CA GLU A 72 -1.65 0.57 -14.14
C GLU A 72 -0.52 1.36 -13.52
N MET A 73 -0.84 2.50 -12.90
CA MET A 73 0.12 3.35 -12.23
C MET A 73 -0.52 3.96 -10.99
N ASP A 74 0.15 3.80 -9.87
CA ASP A 74 -0.17 4.43 -8.60
C ASP A 74 0.98 5.34 -8.20
N LEU A 75 0.67 6.62 -7.96
CA LEU A 75 1.58 7.58 -7.37
C LEU A 75 1.09 7.91 -5.98
N ARG A 76 1.97 7.80 -4.99
CA ARG A 76 1.69 8.09 -3.59
C ARG A 76 2.69 9.13 -3.09
N TYR A 77 2.20 10.18 -2.47
CA TYR A 77 3.00 11.26 -1.91
C TYR A 77 2.63 11.53 -0.47
N GLY A 78 3.55 11.29 0.46
CA GLY A 78 3.39 11.63 1.86
C GLY A 78 3.54 13.12 2.10
N ALA A 79 2.44 13.78 2.49
CA ALA A 79 2.40 15.23 2.65
C ALA A 79 2.10 15.58 4.10
N PHE A 80 2.61 16.72 4.57
CA PHE A 80 2.35 17.36 5.87
C PHE A 80 2.74 16.51 7.08
N PHE A 81 2.19 15.30 7.23
CA PHE A 81 2.35 14.41 8.39
C PHE A 81 2.67 13.00 7.93
N ASP A 82 3.29 12.18 8.79
CA ASP A 82 3.59 10.77 8.48
C ASP A 82 2.34 9.91 8.27
N GLN A 83 1.18 10.36 8.77
CA GLN A 83 -0.11 9.67 8.65
C GLN A 83 -0.88 10.01 7.37
N PHE A 84 -0.44 11.03 6.61
CA PHE A 84 -1.22 11.58 5.51
C PHE A 84 -0.51 11.40 4.17
N GLU A 85 -1.24 10.90 3.17
CA GLU A 85 -0.73 10.81 1.82
C GLU A 85 -1.78 11.19 0.78
N PHE A 86 -1.33 11.79 -0.32
CA PHE A 86 -2.08 11.90 -1.55
C PHE A 86 -1.80 10.71 -2.44
N THR A 87 -2.82 10.29 -3.20
CA THR A 87 -2.70 9.18 -4.15
C THR A 87 -3.30 9.55 -5.49
N LEU A 88 -2.66 9.11 -6.56
CA LEU A 88 -3.18 9.15 -7.91
C LEU A 88 -3.10 7.74 -8.47
N ASN A 89 -4.26 7.12 -8.68
CA ASN A 89 -4.39 5.80 -9.29
C ASN A 89 -4.91 5.96 -10.72
N THR A 90 -4.22 5.36 -11.69
CA THR A 90 -4.62 5.37 -13.09
C THR A 90 -4.51 3.98 -13.68
N GLN A 91 -5.50 3.60 -14.47
CA GLN A 91 -5.51 2.34 -15.20
C GLN A 91 -5.98 2.61 -16.63
N TYR A 92 -5.14 2.29 -17.61
CA TYR A 92 -5.44 2.37 -19.03
C TYR A 92 -5.53 0.97 -19.61
N GLN A 93 -6.56 0.69 -20.41
CA GLN A 93 -6.77 -0.59 -21.06
C GLN A 93 -7.00 -0.40 -22.53
N TYR A 94 -6.46 -1.33 -23.32
CA TYR A 94 -6.73 -1.50 -24.74
C TYR A 94 -7.09 -2.96 -24.97
N ASP A 95 -8.26 -3.20 -25.61
CA ASP A 95 -8.73 -4.55 -25.92
C ASP A 95 -9.32 -4.68 -27.33
N TRP A 96 -9.26 -5.88 -27.82
CA TRP A 96 -9.95 -6.33 -29.02
C TRP A 96 -11.27 -6.95 -28.59
N TYR A 97 -12.35 -6.33 -28.99
CA TYR A 97 -13.71 -6.75 -28.68
C TYR A 97 -14.31 -7.47 -29.88
N GLU A 98 -14.70 -8.71 -29.70
CA GLU A 98 -15.30 -9.56 -30.72
C GLU A 98 -16.69 -10.04 -30.27
N SER A 99 -17.69 -9.77 -31.08
CA SER A 99 -19.06 -10.29 -30.90
C SER A 99 -19.60 -10.77 -32.24
N SER A 100 -20.76 -11.45 -32.22
CA SER A 100 -21.39 -11.94 -33.44
C SER A 100 -21.75 -10.86 -34.47
N MET A 101 -21.81 -9.58 -34.07
CA MET A 101 -22.21 -8.47 -34.94
C MET A 101 -21.11 -7.40 -35.10
N VAL A 102 -20.15 -7.31 -34.18
CA VAL A 102 -19.19 -6.22 -34.15
C VAL A 102 -17.83 -6.75 -33.75
N ASN A 103 -16.84 -6.41 -34.56
CA ASN A 103 -15.42 -6.58 -34.21
C ASN A 103 -14.80 -5.18 -34.16
N ASP A 104 -14.40 -4.75 -32.98
CA ASP A 104 -13.87 -3.41 -32.74
C ASP A 104 -12.73 -3.42 -31.72
N THR A 105 -11.99 -2.34 -31.67
CA THR A 105 -10.94 -2.13 -30.68
C THR A 105 -11.38 -1.04 -29.70
N ARG A 106 -11.22 -1.31 -28.41
CA ARG A 106 -11.58 -0.34 -27.36
C ARG A 106 -10.33 0.09 -26.63
N GLY A 107 -10.15 1.39 -26.44
CA GLY A 107 -9.06 1.94 -25.67
C GLY A 107 -9.50 3.11 -24.82
N GLY A 108 -9.03 3.17 -23.57
CA GLY A 108 -9.38 4.25 -22.67
C GLY A 108 -8.90 4.06 -21.24
N PHE A 109 -9.07 5.10 -20.44
CA PHE A 109 -8.79 5.05 -19.01
C PHE A 109 -9.93 4.31 -18.29
N LYS A 110 -9.68 3.07 -17.90
CA LYS A 110 -10.61 2.26 -17.14
C LYS A 110 -10.88 2.87 -15.76
N GLN A 111 -9.86 3.44 -15.15
CA GLN A 111 -9.93 4.13 -13.87
C GLN A 111 -8.94 5.27 -13.84
N MET A 112 -9.35 6.40 -13.28
CA MET A 112 -8.49 7.48 -12.86
C MET A 112 -9.06 8.07 -11.58
N THR A 113 -8.34 7.92 -10.46
CA THR A 113 -8.80 8.35 -9.14
C THR A 113 -7.71 9.16 -8.47
N PHE A 114 -8.05 10.37 -8.09
CA PHE A 114 -7.20 11.22 -7.24
C PHE A 114 -7.82 11.29 -5.84
N GLY A 115 -7.01 11.10 -4.80
CA GLY A 115 -7.54 11.12 -3.45
C GLY A 115 -6.48 11.33 -2.39
N ALA A 116 -6.95 11.32 -1.15
CA ALA A 116 -6.13 11.45 0.04
C ALA A 116 -6.48 10.37 1.06
N LYS A 117 -5.48 9.85 1.74
CA LYS A 117 -5.60 8.88 2.81
C LYS A 117 -5.05 9.44 4.10
N TYR A 118 -5.73 9.15 5.19
CA TYR A 118 -5.32 9.52 6.54
C TYR A 118 -5.40 8.32 7.49
N LEU A 119 -4.29 8.00 8.14
CA LEU A 119 -4.21 6.99 9.19
C LEU A 119 -4.74 7.57 10.50
N ILE A 120 -5.92 7.09 10.94
CA ILE A 120 -6.60 7.57 12.15
C ILE A 120 -6.02 6.93 13.41
N TYR A 121 -5.81 5.61 13.34
CA TYR A 121 -5.38 4.83 14.49
C TYR A 121 -4.32 3.82 14.13
N ASP A 122 -3.24 3.80 14.90
CA ASP A 122 -2.14 2.85 14.77
C ASP A 122 -1.87 2.18 16.11
N PRO A 123 -2.25 0.90 16.30
CA PRO A 123 -1.99 0.16 17.52
C PRO A 123 -0.51 -0.21 17.71
N PHE A 124 0.32 -0.06 16.68
CA PHE A 124 1.73 -0.49 16.67
C PHE A 124 2.71 0.62 17.06
N ILE A 125 2.25 1.84 17.30
CA ILE A 125 3.08 2.99 17.73
C ILE A 125 3.86 2.67 19.00
N LYS A 126 3.22 2.04 19.98
CA LYS A 126 3.87 1.64 21.23
C LYS A 126 4.50 0.26 21.05
N LYS A 127 5.77 0.20 20.63
CA LYS A 127 6.54 -1.05 20.66
C LYS A 127 6.60 -1.51 22.11
N GLU A 128 6.02 -2.67 22.41
CA GLU A 128 6.23 -3.33 23.69
C GLU A 128 7.72 -3.64 23.80
N LYS A 129 8.33 -3.21 24.91
CA LYS A 129 9.74 -3.55 25.16
C LYS A 129 9.84 -5.06 25.28
N PRO A 130 10.72 -5.71 24.50
CA PRO A 130 10.86 -7.16 24.58
C PRO A 130 11.28 -7.56 25.99
N ASN A 131 10.64 -8.59 26.52
CA ASN A 131 11.03 -9.15 27.80
C ASN A 131 12.36 -9.90 27.62
N LEU A 132 13.45 -9.32 28.10
CA LEU A 132 14.80 -9.88 27.96
C LEU A 132 14.99 -11.20 28.72
N TYR A 133 14.10 -11.51 29.68
CA TYR A 133 14.21 -12.69 30.56
C TYR A 133 13.34 -13.87 30.11
N SER A 134 12.38 -13.66 29.19
CA SER A 134 11.45 -14.70 28.79
C SER A 134 11.17 -14.68 27.29
N TRP A 135 11.74 -15.65 26.59
CA TRP A 135 11.40 -15.91 25.18
C TRP A 135 9.91 -16.21 24.98
N LYS A 136 9.31 -16.99 25.89
CA LYS A 136 7.89 -17.37 25.85
C LYS A 136 6.97 -16.17 25.97
N ALA A 137 7.30 -15.18 26.81
CA ALA A 137 6.51 -13.96 26.95
C ALA A 137 6.48 -13.13 25.67
N ASN A 138 7.58 -13.09 24.91
CA ASN A 138 7.69 -12.35 23.64
C ASN A 138 7.02 -13.07 22.47
N HIS A 139 6.73 -14.38 22.59
CA HIS A 139 6.14 -15.20 21.53
C HIS A 139 4.76 -15.74 21.93
N SER A 140 4.20 -15.29 23.06
CA SER A 140 2.85 -15.65 23.46
C SER A 140 1.82 -14.96 22.58
N PHE A 141 0.70 -15.65 22.37
CA PHE A 141 -0.45 -15.09 21.67
C PHE A 141 -0.97 -13.84 22.44
N SER A 142 -1.14 -12.74 21.72
CA SER A 142 -1.68 -11.49 22.27
C SER A 142 -2.97 -11.11 21.55
N TRP A 143 -4.04 -10.88 22.29
CA TRP A 143 -5.31 -10.35 21.76
C TRP A 143 -5.17 -8.97 21.10
N LYS A 144 -4.11 -8.23 21.41
CA LYS A 144 -3.82 -6.93 20.79
C LYS A 144 -3.58 -7.03 19.27
N GLN A 145 -3.19 -8.21 18.76
CA GLN A 145 -3.00 -8.44 17.32
C GLN A 145 -4.30 -8.33 16.52
N PHE A 146 -5.46 -8.46 17.18
CA PHE A 146 -6.76 -8.28 16.56
C PHE A 146 -7.23 -6.82 16.50
N ILE A 147 -6.55 -5.92 17.19
CA ILE A 147 -6.84 -4.49 17.08
C ILE A 147 -6.19 -3.98 15.79
N PRO A 148 -6.99 -3.56 14.76
CA PRO A 148 -6.43 -3.12 13.50
C PRO A 148 -5.89 -1.69 13.58
N ALA A 149 -4.92 -1.38 12.73
CA ALA A 149 -4.70 -0.01 12.30
C ALA A 149 -5.88 0.40 11.41
N VAL A 150 -6.35 1.64 11.54
CA VAL A 150 -7.51 2.15 10.82
C VAL A 150 -7.15 3.41 10.07
N ALA A 151 -7.43 3.43 8.78
CA ALA A 151 -7.29 4.60 7.94
C ALA A 151 -8.58 4.89 7.16
N VAL A 152 -8.75 6.13 6.76
CA VAL A 152 -9.81 6.55 5.84
C VAL A 152 -9.20 7.11 4.59
N TYR A 153 -9.90 6.92 3.49
CA TYR A 153 -9.56 7.44 2.19
C TYR A 153 -10.76 8.16 1.60
N ALA A 154 -10.52 9.30 0.99
CA ALA A 154 -11.49 10.04 0.21
C ALA A 154 -10.86 10.43 -1.13
N GLY A 155 -11.54 10.16 -2.21
CA GLY A 155 -11.06 10.43 -3.56
C GLY A 155 -12.18 10.78 -4.53
N LEU A 156 -11.76 11.20 -5.70
CA LEU A 156 -12.60 11.54 -6.83
C LEU A 156 -12.19 10.71 -8.03
N ASN A 157 -13.10 9.95 -8.59
CA ASN A 157 -12.89 9.31 -9.87
C ASN A 157 -13.15 10.33 -10.98
N LEU A 158 -12.28 10.35 -11.97
CA LEU A 158 -12.32 11.25 -13.11
C LEU A 158 -12.61 10.42 -14.38
N LYS A 159 -13.66 10.77 -15.11
CA LYS A 159 -13.95 10.22 -16.43
C LYS A 159 -13.31 11.09 -17.48
N ILE A 160 -12.34 10.55 -18.22
CA ILE A 160 -11.64 11.28 -19.27
C ILE A 160 -12.19 10.86 -20.62
N GLY A 161 -12.73 11.84 -21.37
CA GLY A 161 -13.21 11.66 -22.74
C GLY A 161 -14.36 10.65 -22.88
N THR A 162 -14.54 10.15 -24.09
CA THR A 162 -15.47 9.07 -24.40
C THR A 162 -14.81 7.75 -24.00
N ASN A 163 -15.28 7.17 -22.90
CA ASN A 163 -14.64 6.01 -22.30
C ASN A 163 -15.51 4.76 -22.48
N PRO A 164 -15.05 3.74 -23.20
CA PRO A 164 -15.82 2.53 -23.46
C PRO A 164 -15.98 1.64 -22.22
N PHE A 165 -15.19 1.88 -21.16
CA PHE A 165 -15.21 1.10 -19.92
C PHE A 165 -16.08 1.69 -18.81
N THR A 166 -16.73 2.84 -19.06
CA THR A 166 -17.63 3.50 -18.11
C THR A 166 -19.03 3.62 -18.71
N PHE A 167 -20.05 3.65 -17.85
CA PHE A 167 -21.41 3.88 -18.35
C PHE A 167 -21.51 5.25 -19.05
N PRO A 168 -22.22 5.35 -20.18
CA PRO A 168 -22.36 6.61 -20.92
C PRO A 168 -22.88 7.77 -20.08
N SER A 169 -23.83 7.50 -19.16
CA SER A 169 -24.45 8.47 -18.25
C SER A 169 -23.65 8.74 -16.96
N ASP A 170 -22.51 8.10 -16.75
CA ASP A 170 -21.65 8.41 -15.60
C ASP A 170 -21.19 9.87 -15.62
N LYS A 171 -21.30 10.55 -14.47
CA LYS A 171 -20.81 11.91 -14.29
C LYS A 171 -19.29 11.96 -14.48
N ALA A 172 -18.79 13.10 -14.96
CA ALA A 172 -17.36 13.31 -15.19
C ALA A 172 -16.52 13.17 -13.90
N ILE A 173 -17.11 13.49 -12.75
CA ILE A 173 -16.47 13.40 -11.43
C ILE A 173 -17.42 12.65 -10.50
N THR A 174 -16.92 11.59 -9.87
CA THR A 174 -17.68 10.79 -8.91
C THR A 174 -16.89 10.55 -7.63
N PRO A 175 -17.51 10.61 -6.45
CA PRO A 175 -16.80 10.40 -5.18
C PRO A 175 -16.52 8.93 -4.92
N LYS A 176 -15.38 8.68 -4.26
CA LYS A 176 -14.97 7.38 -3.74
C LYS A 176 -14.52 7.54 -2.30
N ILE A 177 -15.06 6.75 -1.41
CA ILE A 177 -14.71 6.75 0.01
C ILE A 177 -14.34 5.34 0.40
N MET A 178 -13.29 5.17 1.22
CA MET A 178 -12.90 3.87 1.74
C MET A 178 -12.56 3.95 3.22
N VAL A 179 -12.89 2.87 3.92
CA VAL A 179 -12.39 2.56 5.26
C VAL A 179 -11.43 1.39 5.12
N ILE A 180 -10.22 1.58 5.66
CA ILE A 180 -9.12 0.64 5.52
C ILE A 180 -8.75 0.14 6.91
N THR A 181 -8.68 -1.18 7.08
CA THR A 181 -8.22 -1.80 8.31
C THR A 181 -7.05 -2.72 8.02
N GLN A 182 -6.05 -2.73 8.90
CA GLN A 182 -4.86 -3.56 8.75
C GLN A 182 -4.45 -4.19 10.07
N ASN A 183 -4.36 -5.51 10.08
CA ASN A 183 -3.90 -6.31 11.21
C ASN A 183 -2.54 -6.94 10.90
N HIS A 184 -1.70 -7.04 11.92
CA HIS A 184 -0.43 -7.76 11.86
C HIS A 184 -0.47 -8.94 12.83
N PHE A 185 -0.33 -10.16 12.30
CA PHE A 185 -0.29 -11.37 13.12
C PHE A 185 1.14 -11.92 13.17
N GLY A 186 1.76 -11.78 14.32
CA GLY A 186 3.17 -12.06 14.50
C GLY A 186 4.05 -11.15 13.64
N THR A 187 5.14 -11.70 13.10
CA THR A 187 6.13 -10.95 12.31
C THR A 187 6.00 -11.14 10.80
N ARG A 188 5.08 -11.99 10.33
CA ARG A 188 5.06 -12.45 8.94
C ARG A 188 3.72 -12.35 8.24
N TRP A 189 2.62 -12.17 8.96
CA TRP A 189 1.31 -12.12 8.38
C TRP A 189 0.71 -10.73 8.50
N VAL A 190 0.16 -10.24 7.41
CA VAL A 190 -0.57 -8.98 7.34
C VAL A 190 -1.91 -9.23 6.70
N TRP A 191 -2.96 -8.75 7.33
CA TRP A 191 -4.32 -8.84 6.82
C TRP A 191 -4.87 -7.44 6.65
N VAL A 192 -5.20 -7.09 5.40
CA VAL A 192 -5.73 -5.77 5.01
C VAL A 192 -7.15 -5.95 4.53
N ASN A 193 -8.06 -5.11 5.01
CA ASN A 193 -9.42 -5.04 4.48
C ASN A 193 -9.75 -3.60 4.09
N ASN A 194 -10.32 -3.44 2.91
CA ASN A 194 -10.82 -2.17 2.41
C ASN A 194 -12.32 -2.29 2.18
N ILE A 195 -13.09 -1.43 2.78
CA ILE A 195 -14.55 -1.29 2.55
C ILE A 195 -14.72 -0.03 1.72
N ILE A 196 -15.28 -0.16 0.54
CA ILE A 196 -15.29 0.87 -0.50
C ILE A 196 -16.74 1.27 -0.79
N ALA A 197 -17.04 2.56 -0.71
CA ALA A 197 -18.24 3.15 -1.27
C ALA A 197 -17.81 3.99 -2.48
N ASP A 198 -18.11 3.49 -3.67
CA ASP A 198 -17.74 4.12 -4.93
C ASP A 198 -18.96 4.71 -5.63
N LYS A 199 -18.78 5.86 -6.28
CA LYS A 199 -19.81 6.60 -7.01
C LYS A 199 -21.05 6.92 -6.15
N TYR A 200 -20.88 7.06 -4.85
CA TYR A 200 -21.98 7.34 -3.91
C TYR A 200 -22.65 8.69 -4.24
N GLY A 201 -23.98 8.72 -4.22
CA GLY A 201 -24.75 9.94 -4.62
C GLY A 201 -24.81 10.17 -6.14
N THR A 202 -24.54 9.14 -6.93
CA THR A 202 -24.78 9.11 -8.37
C THR A 202 -25.83 8.05 -8.73
N ASP A 203 -26.17 7.91 -10.00
CA ASP A 203 -27.15 6.93 -10.49
C ASP A 203 -26.59 5.49 -10.48
N TYR A 204 -25.27 5.33 -10.31
CA TYR A 204 -24.59 4.03 -10.35
C TYR A 204 -23.69 3.79 -9.12
N PRO A 205 -24.26 3.83 -7.91
CA PRO A 205 -23.47 3.58 -6.70
C PRO A 205 -23.00 2.13 -6.66
N SER A 206 -21.79 1.90 -6.14
CA SER A 206 -21.30 0.57 -5.88
C SER A 206 -20.65 0.44 -4.51
N LEU A 207 -20.82 -0.72 -3.89
CA LEU A 207 -20.13 -1.12 -2.68
C LEU A 207 -19.11 -2.19 -3.02
N GLY A 208 -17.92 -2.04 -2.47
CA GLY A 208 -16.83 -3.00 -2.63
C GLY A 208 -16.23 -3.41 -1.30
N ILE A 209 -15.73 -4.62 -1.25
CA ILE A 209 -14.87 -5.10 -0.19
C ILE A 209 -13.66 -5.79 -0.80
N ILE A 210 -12.47 -5.45 -0.33
CA ILE A 210 -11.23 -6.12 -0.71
C ILE A 210 -10.57 -6.63 0.57
N SER A 211 -10.25 -7.91 0.59
CA SER A 211 -9.61 -8.57 1.72
C SER A 211 -8.35 -9.27 1.24
N THR A 212 -7.20 -8.84 1.72
CA THR A 212 -5.89 -9.32 1.29
C THR A 212 -5.12 -9.88 2.48
N LEU A 213 -4.73 -11.13 2.37
CA LEU A 213 -3.86 -11.80 3.32
C LEU A 213 -2.47 -11.99 2.71
N THR A 214 -1.48 -11.33 3.29
CA THR A 214 -0.07 -11.38 2.85
C THR A 214 0.78 -12.14 3.85
N ARG A 215 1.70 -12.96 3.35
CA ARG A 215 2.70 -13.67 4.14
C ARG A 215 4.11 -13.38 3.65
N GLY A 216 4.98 -12.92 4.54
CA GLY A 216 6.43 -12.86 4.31
C GLY A 216 7.06 -14.25 4.51
N PHE A 217 7.65 -14.82 3.47
CA PHE A 217 8.36 -16.12 3.55
C PHE A 217 9.77 -15.91 4.09
N ASN A 218 10.44 -14.85 3.62
CA ASN A 218 11.75 -14.43 4.07
C ASN A 218 11.88 -12.90 3.94
N MET A 219 13.09 -12.35 4.10
CA MET A 219 13.32 -10.89 4.00
C MET A 219 13.09 -10.31 2.59
N ARG A 220 12.99 -11.13 1.54
CA ARG A 220 12.87 -10.68 0.16
C ARG A 220 11.59 -11.16 -0.52
N TRP A 221 11.05 -12.31 -0.14
CA TRP A 221 9.89 -12.91 -0.78
C TRP A 221 8.66 -12.80 0.10
N SER A 222 7.58 -12.34 -0.48
CA SER A 222 6.24 -12.39 0.08
C SER A 222 5.25 -12.95 -0.94
N GLY A 223 4.20 -13.57 -0.45
CA GLY A 223 3.07 -14.01 -1.25
C GLY A 223 1.78 -13.50 -0.65
N PHE A 224 0.74 -13.38 -1.46
CA PHE A 224 -0.56 -12.92 -1.00
C PHE A 224 -1.69 -13.66 -1.69
N MET A 225 -2.83 -13.65 -1.02
CA MET A 225 -4.14 -14.04 -1.54
C MET A 225 -5.12 -12.91 -1.26
N GLU A 226 -5.93 -12.60 -2.24
CA GLU A 226 -6.89 -11.51 -2.17
C GLU A 226 -8.25 -11.94 -2.69
N LEU A 227 -9.28 -11.52 -1.98
CA LEU A 227 -10.67 -11.66 -2.36
C LEU A 227 -11.28 -10.26 -2.52
N GLN A 228 -11.86 -10.00 -3.67
CA GLN A 228 -12.54 -8.76 -3.98
C GLN A 228 -14.00 -9.06 -4.24
N GLY A 229 -14.90 -8.37 -3.57
CA GLY A 229 -16.33 -8.43 -3.79
C GLY A 229 -16.85 -7.05 -4.20
N TYR A 230 -17.62 -6.98 -5.27
CA TYR A 230 -18.25 -5.74 -5.73
C TYR A 230 -19.74 -5.97 -5.91
N LYS A 231 -20.53 -4.99 -5.50
CA LYS A 231 -21.98 -5.01 -5.66
C LYS A 231 -22.48 -3.62 -6.04
N SER A 232 -23.21 -3.57 -7.13
CA SER A 232 -24.01 -2.42 -7.56
C SER A 232 -25.45 -2.90 -7.90
N ASP A 233 -26.32 -1.99 -8.29
CA ASP A 233 -27.68 -2.33 -8.70
C ASP A 233 -27.72 -3.14 -10.01
N PHE A 234 -26.68 -3.01 -10.84
CA PHE A 234 -26.62 -3.65 -12.16
C PHE A 234 -25.70 -4.87 -12.21
N TYR A 235 -24.70 -4.92 -11.34
CA TYR A 235 -23.67 -5.95 -11.39
C TYR A 235 -23.11 -6.25 -10.01
N ALA A 236 -22.91 -7.53 -9.74
CA ALA A 236 -22.20 -8.00 -8.56
C ALA A 236 -21.23 -9.11 -8.98
N ASP A 237 -20.00 -9.08 -8.50
CA ASP A 237 -18.99 -10.10 -8.79
C ASP A 237 -18.02 -10.29 -7.64
N THR A 238 -17.31 -11.41 -7.70
CA THR A 238 -16.24 -11.74 -6.78
C THR A 238 -15.01 -12.14 -7.58
N VAL A 239 -13.90 -11.47 -7.33
CA VAL A 239 -12.61 -11.75 -7.97
C VAL A 239 -11.64 -12.32 -6.95
N PHE A 240 -11.01 -13.41 -7.29
CA PHE A 240 -9.91 -13.99 -6.54
C PHE A 240 -8.59 -13.62 -7.20
N ARG A 241 -7.62 -13.18 -6.40
CA ARG A 241 -6.27 -12.86 -6.87
C ARG A 241 -5.22 -13.54 -5.99
N ILE A 242 -4.18 -14.03 -6.61
CA ILE A 242 -3.02 -14.62 -5.94
C ILE A 242 -1.74 -14.12 -6.60
N GLY A 243 -0.70 -13.91 -5.81
CA GLY A 243 0.56 -13.46 -6.38
C GLY A 243 1.69 -13.46 -5.38
N ALA A 244 2.83 -12.99 -5.87
CA ALA A 244 4.05 -12.88 -5.10
C ALA A 244 4.78 -11.57 -5.41
N ALA A 245 5.56 -11.11 -4.43
CA ALA A 245 6.41 -9.95 -4.57
C ALA A 245 7.84 -10.30 -4.12
N TYR A 246 8.81 -9.71 -4.80
CA TYR A 246 10.23 -9.85 -4.54
C TYR A 246 10.88 -8.50 -4.28
N LEU A 247 11.47 -8.34 -3.11
CA LEU A 247 12.18 -7.14 -2.71
C LEU A 247 13.62 -7.18 -3.28
N VAL A 248 13.85 -6.45 -4.35
CA VAL A 248 15.18 -6.34 -4.99
C VAL A 248 16.12 -5.53 -4.10
N LYS A 249 15.63 -4.39 -3.62
CA LYS A 249 16.26 -3.49 -2.65
C LYS A 249 15.19 -3.03 -1.67
N GLU A 250 15.58 -2.44 -0.55
CA GLU A 250 14.64 -1.94 0.47
C GLU A 250 13.66 -0.89 -0.07
N ASN A 251 13.98 -0.27 -1.22
CA ASN A 251 13.16 0.72 -1.92
C ASN A 251 12.65 0.29 -3.29
N ILE A 252 12.90 -0.96 -3.74
CA ILE A 252 12.47 -1.47 -5.05
C ILE A 252 11.89 -2.87 -4.87
N GLN A 253 10.65 -3.05 -5.28
CA GLN A 253 9.91 -4.31 -5.29
C GLN A 253 9.51 -4.66 -6.73
N LEU A 254 9.63 -5.92 -7.09
CA LEU A 254 9.02 -6.51 -8.28
C LEU A 254 7.89 -7.42 -7.84
N ASP A 255 6.85 -7.53 -8.66
CA ASP A 255 5.68 -8.33 -8.32
C ASP A 255 5.04 -8.97 -9.55
N ALA A 256 4.29 -10.05 -9.28
CA ALA A 256 3.46 -10.70 -10.26
C ALA A 256 2.21 -11.27 -9.59
N SER A 257 1.08 -11.23 -10.30
CA SER A 257 -0.18 -11.79 -9.80
C SER A 257 -1.03 -12.36 -10.94
N PHE A 258 -1.94 -13.23 -10.55
CA PHE A 258 -2.97 -13.81 -11.39
C PHE A 258 -4.32 -13.59 -10.73
N ASN A 259 -5.34 -13.26 -11.52
CA ASN A 259 -6.69 -13.04 -11.03
C ASN A 259 -7.73 -13.74 -11.91
N LYS A 260 -8.79 -14.19 -11.26
CA LYS A 260 -9.96 -14.79 -11.90
C LYS A 260 -11.20 -14.43 -11.11
N ASN A 261 -12.28 -14.10 -11.82
CA ASN A 261 -13.57 -13.92 -11.18
C ASN A 261 -14.32 -15.27 -11.03
N VAL A 262 -15.39 -15.24 -10.23
CA VAL A 262 -16.22 -16.42 -9.97
C VAL A 262 -17.34 -16.55 -11.01
N LYS A 263 -17.78 -15.44 -11.60
CA LYS A 263 -18.87 -15.43 -12.59
C LYS A 263 -18.39 -15.88 -13.98
N GLU A 264 -19.35 -16.35 -14.77
CA GLU A 264 -19.17 -16.68 -16.18
C GLU A 264 -19.83 -15.64 -17.11
N THR A 265 -20.48 -14.60 -16.52
CA THR A 265 -21.23 -13.57 -17.25
C THR A 265 -20.91 -12.15 -16.76
N PRO A 266 -19.72 -11.64 -17.10
CA PRO A 266 -18.59 -12.23 -17.85
C PRO A 266 -17.66 -13.09 -17.00
N SER A 267 -16.96 -14.04 -17.61
CA SER A 267 -15.77 -14.68 -17.05
C SER A 267 -14.55 -13.80 -17.33
N LEU A 268 -13.79 -13.47 -16.31
CA LEU A 268 -12.60 -12.61 -16.39
C LEU A 268 -11.39 -13.36 -15.85
N ILE A 269 -10.32 -13.38 -16.65
CA ILE A 269 -9.02 -13.93 -16.28
C ILE A 269 -7.97 -12.87 -16.59
N GLY A 270 -7.05 -12.64 -15.66
CA GLY A 270 -5.99 -11.67 -15.85
C GLY A 270 -4.69 -12.09 -15.19
N ALA A 271 -3.60 -11.53 -15.69
CA ALA A 271 -2.27 -11.67 -15.12
C ALA A 271 -1.58 -10.31 -15.13
N ASN A 272 -0.88 -9.98 -14.06
CA ASN A 272 -0.21 -8.70 -13.86
C ASN A 272 1.26 -8.93 -13.51
N VAL A 273 2.12 -8.04 -14.00
CA VAL A 273 3.51 -7.92 -13.58
C VAL A 273 3.82 -6.45 -13.33
N GLY A 274 4.61 -6.15 -12.33
CA GLY A 274 4.89 -4.76 -12.03
C GLY A 274 6.06 -4.53 -11.11
N MET A 275 6.25 -3.26 -10.81
CA MET A 275 7.32 -2.75 -9.98
C MET A 275 6.80 -1.61 -9.11
N ALA A 276 7.29 -1.57 -7.88
CA ALA A 276 7.13 -0.42 -7.01
C ALA A 276 8.50 0.17 -6.67
N TRP A 277 8.59 1.49 -6.70
CA TRP A 277 9.80 2.23 -6.38
C TRP A 277 9.48 3.37 -5.41
N ARG A 278 10.21 3.37 -4.29
CA ARG A 278 10.12 4.39 -3.26
C ARG A 278 11.31 5.34 -3.34
N PHE A 279 11.02 6.62 -3.42
CA PHE A 279 11.97 7.72 -3.38
C PHE A 279 11.90 8.36 -1.99
N ASP A 280 12.99 8.22 -1.24
CA ASP A 280 13.10 8.73 0.12
C ASP A 280 14.43 9.47 0.28
N ASP A 281 14.38 10.78 0.52
CA ASP A 281 15.57 11.60 0.75
C ASP A 281 16.37 11.16 1.99
N ASN A 282 15.69 10.56 2.97
CA ASN A 282 16.31 10.08 4.20
C ASN A 282 17.03 8.73 4.04
N TRP A 283 16.76 7.98 2.98
CA TRP A 283 17.36 6.67 2.71
C TRP A 283 18.88 6.69 2.71
N GLU A 284 19.47 7.58 1.91
CA GLU A 284 20.94 7.71 1.87
C GLU A 284 21.54 8.22 3.18
N THR A 285 20.83 9.11 3.89
CA THR A 285 21.28 9.68 5.16
C THR A 285 21.32 8.62 6.26
N ASN A 286 20.31 7.78 6.36
CA ASN A 286 20.25 6.70 7.34
C ASN A 286 21.32 5.63 7.05
N TYR A 287 21.50 5.26 5.79
CA TYR A 287 22.53 4.29 5.38
C TYR A 287 23.95 4.84 5.58
N LYS A 288 24.20 6.11 5.29
CA LYS A 288 25.48 6.79 5.56
C LYS A 288 25.75 6.92 7.06
N ARG A 289 24.74 7.19 7.88
CA ARG A 289 24.85 7.31 9.33
C ARG A 289 25.29 5.98 9.97
N ILE A 290 24.72 4.84 9.55
CA ILE A 290 25.14 3.52 10.04
C ILE A 290 26.58 3.20 9.63
N LYS A 291 27.00 3.53 8.41
CA LYS A 291 28.39 3.36 7.97
C LYS A 291 29.36 4.27 8.71
N ASN A 292 28.98 5.49 8.99
CA ASN A 292 29.83 6.44 9.71
C ASN A 292 29.97 6.06 11.18
N ASP A 293 28.90 5.59 11.84
CA ASP A 293 28.99 5.09 13.22
C ASP A 293 29.99 3.93 13.37
N LYS A 294 30.11 3.06 12.36
CA LYS A 294 31.13 2.01 12.34
C LYS A 294 32.54 2.57 12.12
N LYS A 295 32.72 3.63 11.32
CA LYS A 295 33.99 4.29 11.09
C LYS A 295 34.40 5.13 12.31
N ASP A 296 33.45 5.82 12.93
CA ASP A 296 33.72 6.62 14.13
C ASP A 296 34.04 5.75 15.33
N LYS A 297 33.33 4.62 15.52
CA LYS A 297 33.73 3.61 16.55
C LYS A 297 35.11 3.00 16.30
N LYS A 298 35.54 2.87 15.03
CA LYS A 298 36.91 2.43 14.71
C LYS A 298 37.94 3.53 14.95
N LYS A 299 37.63 4.80 14.66
CA LYS A 299 38.50 5.97 14.96
C LYS A 299 38.64 6.18 16.45
N ASP A 300 37.54 6.10 17.23
CA ASP A 300 37.60 6.21 18.69
C ASP A 300 38.39 5.08 19.35
N LYS A 301 38.25 3.83 18.85
CA LYS A 301 39.09 2.73 19.33
C LYS A 301 40.56 2.91 18.98
N LYS A 302 40.90 3.50 17.83
CA LYS A 302 42.28 3.78 17.43
C LYS A 302 42.86 4.92 18.26
N SER A 303 42.11 6.02 18.45
CA SER A 303 42.47 7.15 19.30
C SER A 303 42.68 6.74 20.77
N LYS A 304 41.82 5.87 21.32
CA LYS A 304 41.99 5.34 22.69
C LYS A 304 43.22 4.43 22.82
N ARG A 305 43.57 3.66 21.79
CA ARG A 305 44.81 2.86 21.76
C ARG A 305 46.07 3.73 21.72
N ASP A 306 46.06 4.78 20.89
CA ASP A 306 47.18 5.68 20.74
C ASP A 306 47.41 6.53 22.01
N LYS A 307 46.34 6.97 22.69
CA LYS A 307 46.42 7.62 24.00
C LYS A 307 46.92 6.68 25.10
N GLY A 308 46.56 5.40 25.07
CA GLY A 308 47.04 4.39 25.99
C GLY A 308 48.54 4.06 25.80
N LYS A 309 49.04 4.12 24.56
CA LYS A 309 50.44 3.93 24.22
C LYS A 309 51.30 5.12 24.71
N LYS A 310 50.87 6.35 24.38
CA LYS A 310 51.58 7.58 24.88
C LYS A 310 51.69 7.62 26.39
N ARG A 311 50.65 7.24 27.16
CA ARG A 311 50.72 7.18 28.62
C ARG A 311 51.67 6.11 29.15
N LYS A 312 51.86 4.99 28.46
CA LYS A 312 52.83 3.97 28.85
C LYS A 312 54.25 4.44 28.60
N ASP A 313 54.51 5.09 27.46
CA ASP A 313 55.81 5.61 27.08
C ASP A 313 56.24 6.78 28.02
N GLU A 314 55.32 7.64 28.49
CA GLU A 314 55.55 8.69 29.48
C GLU A 314 55.93 8.12 30.88
N VAL A 315 55.23 7.03 31.30
CA VAL A 315 55.51 6.38 32.60
C VAL A 315 56.81 5.60 32.60
N GLU A 316 57.27 5.06 31.45
CA GLU A 316 58.59 4.45 31.32
C GLU A 316 59.70 5.47 31.31
N LEU A 317 59.51 6.66 30.74
CA LEU A 317 60.48 7.75 30.78
C LEU A 317 60.64 8.37 32.16
N GLU A 318 59.65 8.38 33.05
CA GLU A 318 59.73 8.84 34.44
C GLU A 318 60.45 7.82 35.35
N LYS A 319 60.50 6.55 35.00
CA LYS A 319 61.21 5.51 35.78
C LYS A 319 62.63 5.37 35.45
N THR A 320 63.12 6.06 34.42
CA THR A 320 64.53 6.04 33.97
C THR A 320 65.31 7.34 34.30
N LYS A 321 64.76 8.25 35.09
CA LYS A 321 65.41 9.38 35.75
C LYS A 321 65.47 9.13 37.23
#